data_9f8078c21b2209be90cfc9db77062f42
#
_entry.id   9f8078c21b2209be90cfc9db77062f42
#
_cell.length_a   1.000
_cell.length_b   1.000
_cell.length_c   1.000
_cell.angle_alpha   90.00
_cell.angle_beta   90.00
_cell.angle_gamma   90.00
#
_symmetry.space_group_name_H-M   'P 1'
#
loop_
_entity.id
_entity.type
_entity.pdbx_description
1 polymer ?
#
loop_
_entity_poly.entity_id
_entity_poly.type
_entity_poly.pdbx_seq_one_letter_code
_entity_poly.pdbx_strand_id
1 'polypeptide(L)'
;KVVLYAYMNGDFSSRDMEKDCRRDINFMYLLEGAPVPDHATFARFHTLHFALCSKKILAAVTKFLYSIGEISGKDIFIDGTKIEAYANKYTFVWKKATTKNLEKLLAKLAAFVESCEEMYGLRIVYQNKVTVKHLKKLRKRLYRLKAEEGIEFVHGTGKRKSPLQKSIETLEQYLDKLKEYTQKLYVCGDRNSYSKTDHDATFMRMKEDAMGN
;
A
#
# COMPACT_ATOMS: atom_id res chain seq x y z
N LYS A 1 10.56 32.92 -10.75
CA LYS A 1 12.01 33.12 -10.86
C LYS A 1 12.73 32.39 -9.72
N VAL A 2 12.48 32.72 -8.44
CA VAL A 2 13.14 32.16 -7.25
C VAL A 2 13.17 30.63 -7.24
N VAL A 3 12.04 29.95 -7.38
CA VAL A 3 11.95 28.46 -7.34
C VAL A 3 12.80 27.83 -8.46
N LEU A 4 12.79 28.38 -9.67
CA LEU A 4 13.62 27.84 -10.76
C LEU A 4 15.09 28.01 -10.46
N TYR A 5 15.49 29.17 -9.94
CA TYR A 5 16.88 29.42 -9.57
C TYR A 5 17.34 28.52 -8.42
N ALA A 6 16.50 28.32 -7.41
CA ALA A 6 16.75 27.36 -6.34
C ALA A 6 17.03 25.95 -6.88
N TYR A 7 16.16 25.47 -7.77
CA TYR A 7 16.33 24.13 -8.40
C TYR A 7 17.61 24.03 -9.24
N MET A 8 18.02 25.09 -9.93
CA MET A 8 19.30 25.11 -10.66
C MET A 8 20.50 25.02 -9.73
N ASN A 9 20.37 25.46 -8.46
CA ASN A 9 21.41 25.35 -7.43
C ASN A 9 21.29 24.07 -6.58
N GLY A 10 20.31 23.22 -6.85
CA GLY A 10 20.09 21.98 -6.10
C GLY A 10 19.28 22.14 -4.82
N ASP A 11 18.67 23.30 -4.60
CA ASP A 11 17.86 23.59 -3.41
C ASP A 11 16.39 23.26 -3.66
N PHE A 12 15.94 22.12 -3.14
CA PHE A 12 14.57 21.62 -3.33
C PHE A 12 13.66 21.84 -2.11
N SER A 13 14.24 22.18 -0.97
CA SER A 13 13.53 22.39 0.29
C SER A 13 12.92 23.80 0.38
N SER A 14 11.63 23.89 0.64
CA SER A 14 10.96 25.19 0.87
C SER A 14 11.60 26.00 1.99
N ARG A 15 12.14 25.32 3.02
CA ARG A 15 12.83 25.98 4.16
C ARG A 15 14.19 26.52 3.77
N ASP A 16 14.90 25.82 2.91
CA ASP A 16 16.20 26.27 2.43
C ASP A 16 16.00 27.43 1.45
N MET A 17 15.03 27.38 0.55
CA MET A 17 14.65 28.52 -0.29
C MET A 17 14.32 29.78 0.50
N GLU A 18 13.62 29.66 1.65
CA GLU A 18 13.38 30.80 2.55
C GLU A 18 14.69 31.35 3.12
N LYS A 19 15.62 30.49 3.55
CA LYS A 19 16.93 30.90 4.07
C LYS A 19 17.79 31.59 3.00
N ASP A 20 17.79 31.03 1.80
CA ASP A 20 18.59 31.54 0.69
C ASP A 20 18.07 32.90 0.23
N CYS A 21 16.76 33.11 0.21
CA CYS A 21 16.17 34.43 -0.01
C CYS A 21 16.58 35.49 1.01
N ARG A 22 17.04 35.09 2.23
CA ARG A 22 17.54 35.97 3.29
C ARG A 22 19.04 36.17 3.29
N ARG A 23 19.81 35.29 2.64
CA ARG A 23 21.26 35.22 2.78
C ARG A 23 22.02 35.39 1.47
N ASP A 24 21.44 34.96 0.36
CA ASP A 24 22.08 34.97 -0.95
C ASP A 24 21.62 36.21 -1.72
N ILE A 25 22.60 37.00 -2.20
CA ILE A 25 22.39 38.23 -2.93
C ILE A 25 21.65 38.00 -4.26
N ASN A 26 21.87 36.84 -4.90
CA ASN A 26 21.19 36.50 -6.15
C ASN A 26 19.69 36.27 -5.92
N PHE A 27 19.33 35.58 -4.81
CA PHE A 27 17.92 35.43 -4.44
C PHE A 27 17.28 36.77 -4.08
N MET A 28 18.01 37.64 -3.33
CA MET A 28 17.56 38.98 -3.02
C MET A 28 17.33 39.81 -4.29
N TYR A 29 18.24 39.70 -5.26
CA TYR A 29 18.08 40.37 -6.57
C TYR A 29 16.84 39.86 -7.33
N LEU A 30 16.59 38.54 -7.31
CA LEU A 30 15.40 37.95 -7.94
C LEU A 30 14.07 38.35 -7.29
N LEU A 31 14.11 38.72 -6.01
CA LEU A 31 12.95 39.25 -5.28
C LEU A 31 12.61 40.69 -5.66
N GLU A 32 13.51 41.43 -6.29
CA GLU A 32 13.28 42.81 -6.77
C GLU A 32 12.73 43.74 -5.65
N GLY A 33 13.20 43.55 -4.43
CA GLY A 33 12.75 44.28 -3.24
C GLY A 33 11.46 43.82 -2.59
N ALA A 34 10.85 42.76 -3.11
CA ALA A 34 9.70 42.14 -2.48
C ALA A 34 10.09 41.47 -1.13
N PRO A 35 9.16 41.39 -0.15
CA PRO A 35 9.43 40.69 1.09
C PRO A 35 9.73 39.21 0.86
N VAL A 36 10.64 38.64 1.67
CA VAL A 36 11.01 37.23 1.58
C VAL A 36 9.81 36.35 1.87
N PRO A 37 9.42 35.45 0.93
CA PRO A 37 8.35 34.52 1.17
C PRO A 37 8.75 33.50 2.24
N ASP A 38 7.80 33.10 3.08
CA ASP A 38 8.01 32.02 4.05
C ASP A 38 7.96 30.65 3.37
N HIS A 39 8.45 29.62 4.04
CA HIS A 39 8.46 28.24 3.53
C HIS A 39 7.05 27.71 3.22
N ALA A 40 6.02 28.15 3.95
CA ALA A 40 4.64 27.74 3.70
C ALA A 40 4.10 28.35 2.39
N THR A 41 4.56 29.54 2.04
CA THR A 41 4.23 30.18 0.74
C THR A 41 4.85 29.41 -0.42
N PHE A 42 6.12 29.00 -0.31
CA PHE A 42 6.74 28.13 -1.31
C PHE A 42 6.02 26.80 -1.45
N ALA A 43 5.70 26.12 -0.32
CA ALA A 43 4.97 24.85 -0.34
C ALA A 43 3.59 24.97 -1.02
N ARG A 44 2.83 26.02 -0.69
CA ARG A 44 1.54 26.29 -1.33
C ARG A 44 1.70 26.59 -2.83
N PHE A 45 2.70 27.37 -3.21
CA PHE A 45 2.99 27.66 -4.61
C PHE A 45 3.29 26.37 -5.40
N HIS A 46 4.10 25.48 -4.85
CA HIS A 46 4.40 24.17 -5.46
C HIS A 46 3.12 23.35 -5.71
N THR A 47 2.27 23.24 -4.69
CA THR A 47 1.06 22.41 -4.79
C THR A 47 -0.01 23.01 -5.69
N LEU A 48 -0.27 24.32 -5.56
CA LEU A 48 -1.40 24.98 -6.23
C LEU A 48 -1.09 25.46 -7.64
N HIS A 49 0.17 25.78 -7.93
CA HIS A 49 0.54 26.39 -9.20
C HIS A 49 1.61 25.60 -9.95
N PHE A 50 2.73 25.32 -9.32
CA PHE A 50 3.87 24.73 -10.02
C PHE A 50 3.59 23.31 -10.52
N ALA A 51 2.98 22.47 -9.69
CA ALA A 51 2.61 21.11 -10.07
C ALA A 51 1.67 21.07 -11.28
N LEU A 52 0.74 22.02 -11.38
CA LEU A 52 -0.22 22.08 -12.47
C LEU A 52 0.40 22.55 -13.81
N CYS A 53 1.46 23.36 -13.75
CA CYS A 53 2.10 23.90 -14.94
C CYS A 53 3.46 23.24 -15.28
N SER A 54 3.94 22.30 -14.48
CA SER A 54 5.26 21.68 -14.64
C SER A 54 5.49 21.11 -16.05
N LYS A 55 4.50 20.40 -16.60
CA LYS A 55 4.58 19.86 -17.97
C LYS A 55 4.70 20.97 -19.04
N LYS A 56 4.02 22.09 -18.85
CA LYS A 56 4.09 23.23 -19.78
C LYS A 56 5.45 23.92 -19.71
N ILE A 57 6.01 24.04 -18.50
CA ILE A 57 7.36 24.58 -18.28
C ILE A 57 8.40 23.70 -18.97
N LEU A 58 8.35 22.39 -18.75
CA LEU A 58 9.25 21.44 -19.40
C LEU A 58 9.16 21.53 -20.92
N ALA A 59 7.94 21.56 -21.47
CA ALA A 59 7.72 21.70 -22.90
C ALA A 59 8.26 23.03 -23.45
N ALA A 60 8.16 24.14 -22.70
CA ALA A 60 8.71 25.44 -23.10
C ALA A 60 10.25 25.42 -23.10
N VAL A 61 10.87 24.83 -22.07
CA VAL A 61 12.33 24.66 -22.02
C VAL A 61 12.81 23.78 -23.16
N THR A 62 12.16 22.66 -23.42
CA THR A 62 12.49 21.76 -24.53
C THR A 62 12.41 22.50 -25.88
N LYS A 63 11.34 23.27 -26.13
CA LYS A 63 11.21 24.06 -27.34
C LYS A 63 12.32 25.12 -27.49
N PHE A 64 12.69 25.76 -26.39
CA PHE A 64 13.79 26.69 -26.36
C PHE A 64 15.12 26.03 -26.74
N LEU A 65 15.44 24.87 -26.16
CA LEU A 65 16.65 24.10 -26.46
C LEU A 65 16.68 23.65 -27.94
N TYR A 66 15.54 23.29 -28.52
CA TYR A 66 15.42 23.05 -29.96
C TYR A 66 15.74 24.30 -30.77
N SER A 67 15.21 25.46 -30.37
CA SER A 67 15.37 26.71 -31.15
C SER A 67 16.81 27.21 -31.19
N ILE A 68 17.63 26.89 -30.19
CA ILE A 68 19.06 27.24 -30.10
C ILE A 68 19.98 26.13 -30.62
N GLY A 69 19.42 24.97 -31.05
CA GLY A 69 20.18 23.87 -31.64
C GLY A 69 20.88 22.95 -30.67
N GLU A 70 20.63 23.08 -29.35
CA GLU A 70 21.23 22.24 -28.31
C GLU A 70 20.71 20.79 -28.33
N ILE A 71 19.48 20.58 -28.76
CA ILE A 71 18.90 19.25 -28.93
C ILE A 71 18.39 19.07 -30.37
N SER A 72 18.69 17.91 -30.95
CA SER A 72 18.26 17.55 -32.31
C SER A 72 16.91 16.83 -32.35
N GLY A 73 16.52 16.17 -31.26
CA GLY A 73 15.33 15.30 -31.18
C GLY A 73 15.40 14.03 -32.01
N LYS A 74 16.56 13.67 -32.53
CA LYS A 74 16.73 12.41 -33.27
C LYS A 74 16.67 11.21 -32.36
N ASP A 75 17.27 11.33 -31.17
CA ASP A 75 17.35 10.28 -30.17
C ASP A 75 16.63 10.71 -28.90
N ILE A 76 15.83 9.80 -28.33
CA ILE A 76 15.14 9.98 -27.05
C ILE A 76 15.59 8.87 -26.11
N PHE A 77 16.12 9.26 -24.95
CA PHE A 77 16.49 8.35 -23.90
C PHE A 77 15.43 8.39 -22.81
N ILE A 78 14.90 7.19 -22.46
CA ILE A 78 13.92 7.05 -21.39
C ILE A 78 14.53 6.16 -20.33
N ASP A 79 14.67 6.67 -19.12
CA ASP A 79 15.14 5.92 -17.97
C ASP A 79 14.11 5.93 -16.86
N GLY A 80 14.18 4.91 -15.99
CA GLY A 80 13.32 4.78 -14.85
C GLY A 80 14.00 5.24 -13.57
N THR A 81 13.35 6.12 -12.83
CA THR A 81 13.85 6.58 -11.53
C THR A 81 13.10 5.89 -10.39
N LYS A 82 13.85 5.37 -9.43
CA LYS A 82 13.31 4.86 -8.16
C LYS A 82 12.94 6.05 -7.29
N ILE A 83 11.67 6.15 -6.93
CA ILE A 83 11.19 7.10 -5.91
C ILE A 83 11.09 6.32 -4.60
N GLU A 84 11.87 6.72 -3.61
CA GLU A 84 11.82 6.07 -2.29
C GLU A 84 10.61 6.55 -1.50
N ALA A 85 9.78 5.58 -1.09
CA ALA A 85 8.68 5.84 -0.18
C ALA A 85 9.17 5.77 1.28
N TYR A 86 8.56 6.55 2.16
CA TYR A 86 8.79 6.46 3.60
C TYR A 86 8.10 5.21 4.16
N ALA A 87 8.61 4.05 3.76
CA ALA A 87 8.05 2.74 4.06
C ALA A 87 9.09 1.84 4.76
N ASN A 88 8.65 1.12 5.79
CA ASN A 88 9.52 0.19 6.49
C ASN A 88 9.88 -1.00 5.57
N LYS A 89 11.17 -1.16 5.25
CA LYS A 89 11.69 -2.21 4.36
C LYS A 89 11.39 -3.65 4.83
N TYR A 90 11.10 -3.86 6.11
CA TYR A 90 10.84 -5.18 6.68
C TYR A 90 9.34 -5.55 6.74
N THR A 91 8.44 -4.66 6.36
CA THR A 91 6.99 -4.88 6.49
C THR A 91 6.28 -5.08 5.16
N PHE A 92 6.97 -5.57 4.16
CA PHE A 92 6.36 -5.89 2.87
C PHE A 92 5.49 -7.14 2.91
N VAL A 93 4.34 -7.03 2.25
CA VAL A 93 3.44 -8.16 1.97
C VAL A 93 3.71 -8.65 0.56
N TRP A 94 4.04 -9.94 0.42
CA TRP A 94 4.38 -10.56 -0.85
C TRP A 94 3.18 -11.32 -1.43
N LYS A 95 2.80 -11.02 -2.66
CA LYS A 95 1.68 -11.65 -3.38
C LYS A 95 1.84 -13.16 -3.44
N LYS A 96 3.00 -13.66 -3.86
CA LYS A 96 3.31 -15.10 -3.97
C LYS A 96 3.14 -15.84 -2.63
N ALA A 97 3.65 -15.28 -1.54
CA ALA A 97 3.52 -15.87 -0.21
C ALA A 97 2.06 -15.86 0.27
N THR A 98 1.35 -14.76 0.05
CA THR A 98 -0.07 -14.62 0.42
C THR A 98 -0.95 -15.60 -0.37
N THR A 99 -0.71 -15.76 -1.68
CA THR A 99 -1.44 -16.74 -2.52
C THR A 99 -1.21 -18.17 -2.03
N LYS A 100 0.05 -18.56 -1.78
CA LYS A 100 0.38 -19.89 -1.25
C LYS A 100 -0.27 -20.14 0.12
N ASN A 101 -0.31 -19.14 0.99
CA ASN A 101 -0.96 -19.25 2.28
C ASN A 101 -2.49 -19.34 2.16
N LEU A 102 -3.08 -18.61 1.21
CA LEU A 102 -4.51 -18.71 0.89
C LEU A 102 -4.88 -20.11 0.38
N GLU A 103 -4.09 -20.70 -0.52
CA GLU A 103 -4.32 -22.06 -1.02
C GLU A 103 -4.28 -23.09 0.11
N LYS A 104 -3.27 -23.00 0.99
CA LYS A 104 -3.18 -23.87 2.20
C LYS A 104 -4.38 -23.67 3.14
N LEU A 105 -4.85 -22.41 3.28
CA LEU A 105 -6.03 -22.11 4.10
C LEU A 105 -7.29 -22.72 3.49
N LEU A 106 -7.46 -22.63 2.16
CA LEU A 106 -8.63 -23.18 1.46
C LEU A 106 -8.68 -24.73 1.59
N ALA A 107 -7.54 -25.41 1.51
CA ALA A 107 -7.47 -26.86 1.74
C ALA A 107 -7.88 -27.22 3.18
N LYS A 108 -7.39 -26.49 4.19
CA LYS A 108 -7.79 -26.68 5.59
C LYS A 108 -9.28 -26.39 5.81
N LEU A 109 -9.80 -25.40 5.12
CA LEU A 109 -11.22 -25.02 5.19
C LEU A 109 -12.12 -26.12 4.62
N ALA A 110 -11.74 -26.77 3.51
CA ALA A 110 -12.50 -27.87 2.94
C ALA A 110 -12.62 -29.03 3.96
N ALA A 111 -11.48 -29.49 4.50
CA ALA A 111 -11.47 -30.53 5.51
C ALA A 111 -12.22 -30.15 6.79
N PHE A 112 -12.15 -28.87 7.20
CA PHE A 112 -12.89 -28.40 8.36
C PHE A 112 -14.41 -28.38 8.13
N VAL A 113 -14.87 -27.99 6.94
CA VAL A 113 -16.30 -28.01 6.58
C VAL A 113 -16.81 -29.45 6.59
N GLU A 114 -16.08 -30.38 5.98
CA GLU A 114 -16.40 -31.82 6.00
C GLU A 114 -16.52 -32.36 7.43
N SER A 115 -15.55 -32.06 8.29
CA SER A 115 -15.61 -32.48 9.68
C SER A 115 -16.80 -31.90 10.46
N CYS A 116 -17.21 -30.66 10.14
CA CYS A 116 -18.40 -30.05 10.73
C CYS A 116 -19.70 -30.67 10.18
N GLU A 117 -19.72 -31.09 8.90
CA GLU A 117 -20.85 -31.78 8.30
C GLU A 117 -21.08 -33.14 8.98
N GLU A 118 -20.00 -33.90 9.20
CA GLU A 118 -20.04 -35.19 9.89
C GLU A 118 -20.46 -35.06 11.37
N MET A 119 -19.84 -34.14 12.12
CA MET A 119 -20.11 -33.99 13.54
C MET A 119 -21.48 -33.45 13.88
N TYR A 120 -22.03 -32.55 13.04
CA TYR A 120 -23.26 -31.80 13.36
C TYR A 120 -24.41 -32.12 12.41
N GLY A 121 -24.26 -33.05 11.47
CA GLY A 121 -25.29 -33.39 10.48
C GLY A 121 -25.66 -32.23 9.56
N LEU A 122 -24.76 -31.27 9.38
CA LEU A 122 -24.97 -30.07 8.58
C LEU A 122 -24.49 -30.31 7.16
N ARG A 123 -25.27 -29.91 6.15
CA ARG A 123 -24.84 -29.99 4.75
C ARG A 123 -24.67 -28.60 4.15
N ILE A 124 -23.46 -28.30 3.62
CA ILE A 124 -23.14 -27.08 2.95
C ILE A 124 -22.74 -27.40 1.51
N VAL A 125 -23.57 -26.97 0.57
CA VAL A 125 -23.30 -27.19 -0.84
C VAL A 125 -22.39 -26.07 -1.36
N TYR A 126 -21.21 -26.44 -1.86
CA TYR A 126 -20.29 -25.56 -2.59
C TYR A 126 -19.73 -26.32 -3.80
N GLN A 127 -19.44 -25.60 -4.92
CA GLN A 127 -18.97 -26.25 -6.14
C GLN A 127 -17.48 -26.57 -6.08
N ASN A 128 -16.61 -25.57 -6.24
CA ASN A 128 -15.16 -25.80 -6.36
C ASN A 128 -14.35 -25.22 -5.20
N LYS A 129 -14.82 -24.16 -4.54
CA LYS A 129 -14.09 -23.49 -3.47
C LYS A 129 -15.03 -22.98 -2.36
N VAL A 130 -14.59 -23.18 -1.12
CA VAL A 130 -15.29 -22.60 0.04
C VAL A 130 -15.07 -21.08 0.02
N THR A 131 -16.16 -20.34 0.09
CA THR A 131 -16.15 -18.87 0.08
C THR A 131 -16.57 -18.30 1.43
N VAL A 132 -16.29 -17.01 1.66
CA VAL A 132 -16.76 -16.30 2.87
C VAL A 132 -18.27 -16.44 3.08
N LYS A 133 -19.06 -16.49 2.00
CA LYS A 133 -20.52 -16.68 2.10
C LYS A 133 -20.89 -18.05 2.68
N HIS A 134 -20.19 -19.12 2.26
CA HIS A 134 -20.39 -20.47 2.78
C HIS A 134 -20.03 -20.56 4.26
N LEU A 135 -18.89 -19.99 4.65
CA LEU A 135 -18.47 -19.97 6.05
C LEU A 135 -19.41 -19.15 6.96
N LYS A 136 -19.92 -18.01 6.47
CA LYS A 136 -20.94 -17.26 7.19
C LYS A 136 -22.24 -18.07 7.38
N LYS A 137 -22.63 -18.87 6.38
CA LYS A 137 -23.78 -19.75 6.45
C LYS A 137 -23.57 -20.87 7.45
N LEU A 138 -22.36 -21.48 7.45
CA LEU A 138 -21.96 -22.48 8.46
C LEU A 138 -21.99 -21.88 9.87
N ARG A 139 -21.39 -20.71 10.05
CA ARG A 139 -21.41 -19.98 11.33
C ARG A 139 -22.82 -19.81 11.86
N LYS A 140 -23.74 -19.33 11.00
CA LYS A 140 -25.14 -19.13 11.40
C LYS A 140 -25.81 -20.44 11.85
N ARG A 141 -25.48 -21.57 11.23
CA ARG A 141 -26.02 -22.88 11.61
C ARG A 141 -25.44 -23.37 12.94
N LEU A 142 -24.11 -23.25 13.14
CA LEU A 142 -23.47 -23.62 14.41
C LEU A 142 -23.97 -22.77 15.59
N TYR A 143 -24.24 -21.49 15.38
CA TYR A 143 -24.85 -20.63 16.40
C TYR A 143 -26.31 -21.00 16.72
N ARG A 144 -27.07 -21.52 15.74
CA ARG A 144 -28.38 -22.08 16.00
C ARG A 144 -28.34 -23.33 16.86
N LEU A 145 -27.44 -24.27 16.53
CA LEU A 145 -27.20 -25.46 17.36
C LEU A 145 -26.80 -25.08 18.78
N LYS A 146 -25.95 -24.07 18.94
CA LYS A 146 -25.60 -23.54 20.27
C LYS A 146 -26.83 -23.12 21.06
N ALA A 147 -27.76 -22.42 20.40
CA ALA A 147 -28.97 -21.94 21.05
C ALA A 147 -29.98 -23.08 21.37
N GLU A 148 -30.12 -24.05 20.45
CA GLU A 148 -30.98 -25.22 20.61
C GLU A 148 -30.47 -26.16 21.73
N GLU A 149 -29.19 -26.34 21.86
CA GLU A 149 -28.55 -27.16 22.90
C GLU A 149 -28.32 -26.42 24.22
N GLY A 150 -28.61 -25.13 24.29
CA GLY A 150 -28.42 -24.30 25.48
C GLY A 150 -26.97 -24.21 25.97
N ILE A 151 -25.98 -24.35 25.05
CA ILE A 151 -24.56 -24.36 25.40
C ILE A 151 -24.08 -22.95 25.70
N GLU A 152 -23.59 -22.72 26.92
CA GLU A 152 -22.87 -21.51 27.26
C GLU A 152 -21.38 -21.62 26.94
N PHE A 153 -20.79 -20.53 26.39
CA PHE A 153 -19.37 -20.50 26.10
C PHE A 153 -18.56 -20.23 27.36
N VAL A 154 -17.52 -21.03 27.55
CA VAL A 154 -16.60 -20.87 28.66
C VAL A 154 -15.36 -20.11 28.22
N HIS A 155 -14.96 -19.11 29.01
CA HIS A 155 -13.79 -18.29 28.79
C HIS A 155 -12.82 -18.40 29.97
N GLY A 156 -11.53 -18.22 29.70
CA GLY A 156 -10.48 -18.25 30.71
C GLY A 156 -9.63 -19.53 30.71
N THR A 157 -8.53 -19.48 31.45
CA THR A 157 -7.59 -20.61 31.63
C THR A 157 -8.19 -21.70 32.56
N GLY A 158 -7.96 -22.96 32.21
CA GLY A 158 -8.41 -24.10 33.03
C GLY A 158 -9.83 -24.61 32.79
N LYS A 159 -10.63 -23.93 31.98
CA LYS A 159 -11.98 -24.38 31.62
C LYS A 159 -11.99 -25.18 30.32
N ARG A 160 -12.66 -26.34 30.31
CA ARG A 160 -12.75 -27.22 29.13
C ARG A 160 -13.85 -26.71 28.19
N LYS A 161 -13.45 -26.24 27.02
CA LYS A 161 -14.36 -25.79 25.94
C LYS A 161 -15.09 -26.98 25.34
N SER A 162 -16.38 -26.83 25.06
CA SER A 162 -17.18 -27.82 24.32
C SER A 162 -16.66 -27.97 22.85
N PRO A 163 -16.90 -29.15 22.22
CA PRO A 163 -16.54 -29.33 20.81
C PRO A 163 -17.15 -28.26 19.91
N LEU A 164 -18.41 -27.88 20.13
CA LEU A 164 -19.13 -26.85 19.38
C LEU A 164 -18.45 -25.48 19.52
N GLN A 165 -18.05 -25.11 20.74
CA GLN A 165 -17.33 -23.84 20.97
C GLN A 165 -16.01 -23.82 20.21
N LYS A 166 -15.23 -24.91 20.24
CA LYS A 166 -13.97 -25.02 19.50
C LYS A 166 -14.20 -24.87 18.00
N SER A 167 -15.22 -25.52 17.45
CA SER A 167 -15.57 -25.42 16.03
C SER A 167 -15.94 -24.01 15.63
N ILE A 168 -16.72 -23.29 16.44
CA ILE A 168 -17.10 -21.90 16.17
C ILE A 168 -15.88 -20.97 16.24
N GLU A 169 -15.05 -21.09 17.27
CA GLU A 169 -13.81 -20.29 17.40
C GLU A 169 -12.85 -20.54 16.23
N THR A 170 -12.68 -21.79 15.81
CA THR A 170 -11.85 -22.15 14.66
C THR A 170 -12.41 -21.58 13.37
N LEU A 171 -13.72 -21.65 13.19
CA LEU A 171 -14.41 -21.06 12.03
C LEU A 171 -14.23 -19.56 11.96
N GLU A 172 -14.30 -18.85 13.07
CA GLU A 172 -14.10 -17.41 13.14
C GLU A 172 -12.66 -17.03 12.79
N GLN A 173 -11.68 -17.76 13.32
CA GLN A 173 -10.27 -17.59 12.94
C GLN A 173 -10.04 -17.80 11.44
N TYR A 174 -10.68 -18.80 10.85
CA TYR A 174 -10.58 -19.05 9.41
C TYR A 174 -11.25 -17.95 8.58
N LEU A 175 -12.41 -17.44 9.02
CA LEU A 175 -13.10 -16.33 8.39
C LEU A 175 -12.22 -15.07 8.37
N ASP A 176 -11.59 -14.75 9.48
CA ASP A 176 -10.76 -13.55 9.57
C ASP A 176 -9.47 -13.68 8.74
N LYS A 177 -8.81 -14.85 8.76
CA LYS A 177 -7.67 -15.11 7.88
C LYS A 177 -8.06 -15.07 6.40
N LEU A 178 -9.22 -15.60 6.04
CA LEU A 178 -9.68 -15.59 4.65
C LEU A 178 -9.94 -14.15 4.17
N LYS A 179 -10.56 -13.31 5.00
CA LYS A 179 -10.75 -11.90 4.72
C LYS A 179 -9.40 -11.17 4.61
N GLU A 180 -8.51 -11.42 5.56
CA GLU A 180 -7.16 -10.83 5.59
C GLU A 180 -6.39 -11.14 4.29
N TYR A 181 -6.32 -12.40 3.88
CA TYR A 181 -5.60 -12.77 2.67
C TYR A 181 -6.27 -12.22 1.40
N THR A 182 -7.60 -12.21 1.35
CA THR A 182 -8.34 -11.61 0.23
C THR A 182 -8.05 -10.11 0.15
N GLN A 183 -8.06 -9.39 1.27
CA GLN A 183 -7.74 -7.98 1.33
C GLN A 183 -6.29 -7.71 0.91
N LYS A 184 -5.35 -8.50 1.40
CA LYS A 184 -3.93 -8.39 1.00
C LYS A 184 -3.73 -8.57 -0.50
N LEU A 185 -4.39 -9.55 -1.11
CA LEU A 185 -4.33 -9.77 -2.55
C LEU A 185 -5.00 -8.65 -3.35
N TYR A 186 -6.10 -8.10 -2.84
CA TYR A 186 -6.76 -6.95 -3.43
C TYR A 186 -5.85 -5.72 -3.44
N VAL A 187 -5.20 -5.40 -2.31
CA VAL A 187 -4.24 -4.29 -2.23
C VAL A 187 -3.02 -4.51 -3.12
N CYS A 188 -2.54 -5.76 -3.26
CA CYS A 188 -1.46 -6.07 -4.20
C CYS A 188 -1.82 -5.73 -5.65
N GLY A 189 -3.05 -6.00 -6.08
CA GLY A 189 -3.44 -5.87 -7.48
C GLY A 189 -2.50 -6.64 -8.40
N ASP A 190 -1.95 -5.99 -9.41
CA ASP A 190 -0.98 -6.59 -10.36
C ASP A 190 0.46 -6.58 -9.83
N ARG A 191 0.74 -5.88 -8.75
CA ARG A 191 2.06 -5.77 -8.13
C ARG A 191 2.46 -7.07 -7.42
N ASN A 192 3.76 -7.31 -7.31
CA ASN A 192 4.31 -8.47 -6.58
C ASN A 192 4.32 -8.30 -5.06
N SER A 193 4.26 -7.06 -4.59
CA SER A 193 4.30 -6.72 -3.16
C SER A 193 3.74 -5.33 -2.90
N TYR A 194 3.43 -5.05 -1.63
CA TYR A 194 3.17 -3.70 -1.13
C TYR A 194 3.68 -3.57 0.32
N SER A 195 3.97 -2.35 0.77
CA SER A 195 4.33 -2.09 2.16
C SER A 195 3.08 -1.93 3.03
N LYS A 196 3.13 -2.42 4.28
CA LYS A 196 2.04 -2.23 5.25
C LYS A 196 1.90 -0.78 5.71
N THR A 197 2.99 -0.02 5.68
CA THR A 197 3.04 1.38 6.11
C THR A 197 2.66 2.34 4.99
N ASP A 198 2.92 1.96 3.73
CA ASP A 198 2.55 2.71 2.54
C ASP A 198 2.09 1.73 1.46
N HIS A 199 0.78 1.65 1.24
CA HIS A 199 0.19 0.69 0.31
C HIS A 199 0.55 0.94 -1.15
N ASP A 200 0.99 2.14 -1.50
CA ASP A 200 1.40 2.47 -2.87
C ASP A 200 2.86 2.06 -3.14
N ALA A 201 3.65 1.87 -2.10
CA ALA A 201 5.03 1.44 -2.21
C ALA A 201 5.12 -0.05 -2.60
N THR A 202 5.91 -0.33 -3.63
CA THR A 202 6.24 -1.68 -4.10
C THR A 202 7.72 -1.96 -3.85
N PHE A 203 8.06 -3.16 -3.42
CA PHE A 203 9.47 -3.53 -3.26
C PHE A 203 10.16 -3.57 -4.63
N MET A 204 11.21 -2.77 -4.77
CA MET A 204 12.08 -2.72 -5.94
C MET A 204 13.52 -2.96 -5.50
N ARG A 205 14.20 -3.88 -6.15
CA ARG A 205 15.62 -4.16 -5.92
C ARG A 205 16.42 -3.53 -7.04
N MET A 206 17.38 -2.66 -6.69
CA MET A 206 18.35 -2.11 -7.64
C MET A 206 19.54 -3.04 -7.81
N LYS A 207 20.31 -2.91 -8.91
CA LYS A 207 21.53 -3.69 -9.13
C LYS A 207 22.55 -3.49 -8.03
N GLU A 208 22.59 -2.30 -7.46
CA GLU A 208 23.48 -1.93 -6.36
C GLU A 208 23.11 -2.60 -5.03
N ASP A 209 21.86 -3.00 -4.86
CA ASP A 209 21.38 -3.75 -3.69
C ASP A 209 21.71 -5.26 -3.79
N ALA A 210 22.54 -5.68 -4.73
CA ALA A 210 22.83 -7.10 -4.98
C ALA A 210 23.49 -7.81 -3.79
N MET A 211 24.11 -7.06 -2.89
CA MET A 211 24.85 -7.59 -1.74
C MET A 211 24.02 -7.74 -0.47
N GLY A 212 22.72 -7.45 -0.50
CA GLY A 212 21.79 -8.00 0.49
C GLY A 212 21.81 -7.35 1.87
N ASN A 213 21.88 -6.03 1.95
CA ASN A 213 21.66 -5.32 3.22
C ASN A 213 20.27 -4.73 3.29
#